data_3e89f7520ba75d0aba88d490ff38adf8
#
_entry.id   3e89f7520ba75d0aba88d490ff38adf8
#
_cell.length_a   1.000
_cell.length_b   1.000
_cell.length_c   1.000
_cell.angle_alpha   90.00
_cell.angle_beta   90.00
_cell.angle_gamma   90.00
#
_symmetry.space_group_name_H-M   'P 1'
#
loop_
_entity.id
_entity.type
_entity.pdbx_description
1 polymer ?
#
loop_
_entity_poly.entity_id
_entity_poly.type
_entity_poly.pdbx_seq_one_letter_code
_entity_poly.pdbx_strand_id
1 'polypeptide(L)'
;ILSTDDSSLEKIENDIHQALQITDAKDDVYYNLAKMKYSYLVSGLNNEAKKWSFDGALSDIKQAIAIQDLPIYTQLEGDIHYLKQDYNSALASYKKVNESNIRSASTIFTEAKTLEMLETPAEEVLVLMDSCVAQFNKPYSADAAPYLIERARVRMEAKQARNAVLDYDECYAALLGNVNDGFYNLRGQACLESKQYQRALDDFTKAIELNPRELTYYSELAYVNMRVGRNQEAIDVLKKSLKIDAEYAEGYRLIGVAYLQLKQNAEACEYFNKAKELGDTNVDTLIEKYCK
;
A
#
# COMPACT_ATOMS: atom_id res chain seq x y z
N ILE A 1 5.72 16.41 22.54
CA ILE A 1 6.17 15.08 23.01
C ILE A 1 5.67 14.99 24.44
N LEU A 2 4.51 14.35 24.65
CA LEU A 2 4.01 14.06 25.98
C LEU A 2 4.86 12.91 26.54
N SER A 3 5.46 13.11 27.71
CA SER A 3 6.05 12.03 28.48
C SER A 3 4.92 11.11 28.91
N THR A 4 4.87 9.90 28.36
CA THR A 4 3.81 8.92 28.61
C THR A 4 4.19 8.04 29.79
N ASP A 5 4.37 8.63 30.99
CA ASP A 5 4.42 7.85 32.20
C ASP A 5 2.99 7.54 32.69
N ASP A 6 2.83 6.44 33.43
CA ASP A 6 1.53 5.99 33.95
C ASP A 6 0.81 7.09 34.77
N SER A 7 1.55 7.99 35.40
CA SER A 7 1.00 9.07 36.21
C SER A 7 0.29 10.14 35.37
N SER A 8 0.77 10.40 34.15
CA SER A 8 0.14 11.34 33.22
C SER A 8 -1.18 10.80 32.66
N LEU A 9 -1.25 9.50 32.33
CA LEU A 9 -2.48 8.87 31.83
C LEU A 9 -3.57 8.83 32.92
N GLU A 10 -3.18 8.53 34.15
CA GLU A 10 -4.09 8.52 35.31
C GLU A 10 -4.67 9.89 35.60
N LYS A 11 -3.83 10.92 35.51
CA LYS A 11 -4.29 12.31 35.67
C LYS A 11 -5.29 12.69 34.58
N ILE A 12 -5.00 12.34 33.31
CA ILE A 12 -5.90 12.60 32.20
C ILE A 12 -7.27 11.93 32.41
N GLU A 13 -7.29 10.65 32.85
CA GLU A 13 -8.56 9.95 33.12
C GLU A 13 -9.34 10.62 34.27
N ASN A 14 -8.66 11.07 35.33
CA ASN A 14 -9.30 11.78 36.43
C ASN A 14 -9.88 13.13 36.00
N ASP A 15 -9.13 13.89 35.19
CA ASP A 15 -9.59 15.17 34.65
C ASP A 15 -10.82 14.99 33.75
N ILE A 16 -10.85 13.92 32.94
CA ILE A 16 -12.00 13.56 32.11
C ILE A 16 -13.21 13.16 32.97
N HIS A 17 -13.02 12.35 34.01
CA HIS A 17 -14.11 11.99 34.93
C HIS A 17 -14.72 13.23 35.62
N GLN A 18 -13.89 14.23 35.96
CA GLN A 18 -14.37 15.49 36.48
C GLN A 18 -15.18 16.28 35.42
N ALA A 19 -14.67 16.31 34.17
CA ALA A 19 -15.37 16.99 33.07
C ALA A 19 -16.75 16.36 32.82
N LEU A 20 -16.90 15.04 32.88
CA LEU A 20 -18.19 14.34 32.72
C LEU A 20 -19.23 14.70 33.80
N GLN A 21 -18.79 15.19 34.96
CA GLN A 21 -19.69 15.60 36.04
C GLN A 21 -20.24 17.03 35.88
N ILE A 22 -19.52 17.90 35.17
CA ILE A 22 -19.79 19.32 35.10
C ILE A 22 -20.24 19.82 33.72
N THR A 23 -20.12 19.00 32.67
CA THR A 23 -20.48 19.42 31.31
C THR A 23 -21.81 18.83 30.84
N ASP A 24 -22.53 19.59 30.01
CA ASP A 24 -23.67 19.09 29.25
C ASP A 24 -23.25 18.37 27.96
N ALA A 25 -22.04 18.65 27.43
CA ALA A 25 -21.46 18.05 26.23
C ALA A 25 -20.72 16.72 26.54
N LYS A 26 -21.42 15.76 27.15
CA LYS A 26 -20.82 14.48 27.56
C LYS A 26 -20.41 13.61 26.41
N ASP A 27 -21.11 13.68 25.29
CA ASP A 27 -20.78 12.99 24.03
C ASP A 27 -19.41 13.39 23.52
N ASP A 28 -19.09 14.69 23.46
CA ASP A 28 -17.78 15.20 23.06
C ASP A 28 -16.66 14.73 23.99
N VAL A 29 -16.94 14.64 25.31
CA VAL A 29 -15.95 14.14 26.28
C VAL A 29 -15.65 12.66 26.04
N TYR A 30 -16.66 11.83 25.85
CA TYR A 30 -16.48 10.41 25.53
C TYR A 30 -15.80 10.21 24.17
N TYR A 31 -16.17 10.98 23.15
CA TYR A 31 -15.50 10.93 21.84
C TYR A 31 -14.01 11.27 21.95
N ASN A 32 -13.67 12.36 22.66
CA ASN A 32 -12.28 12.76 22.82
C ASN A 32 -11.47 11.73 23.63
N LEU A 33 -12.07 11.11 24.64
CA LEU A 33 -11.43 10.03 25.39
C LEU A 33 -11.17 8.80 24.49
N ALA A 34 -12.16 8.38 23.74
CA ALA A 34 -12.01 7.28 22.77
C ALA A 34 -10.91 7.59 21.74
N LYS A 35 -10.89 8.81 21.21
CA LYS A 35 -9.90 9.28 20.24
C LYS A 35 -8.48 9.33 20.82
N MET A 36 -8.33 9.73 22.07
CA MET A 36 -7.03 9.70 22.76
C MET A 36 -6.54 8.27 22.96
N LYS A 37 -7.40 7.36 23.42
CA LYS A 37 -7.08 5.94 23.56
C LYS A 37 -6.69 5.33 22.21
N TYR A 38 -7.44 5.60 21.16
CA TYR A 38 -7.14 5.19 19.80
C TYR A 38 -5.76 5.68 19.34
N SER A 39 -5.47 6.98 19.46
CA SER A 39 -4.20 7.58 19.06
C SER A 39 -3.02 7.00 19.83
N TYR A 40 -3.19 6.73 21.11
CA TYR A 40 -2.17 6.07 21.95
C TYR A 40 -1.87 4.64 21.47
N LEU A 41 -2.92 3.87 21.16
CA LEU A 41 -2.78 2.50 20.70
C LEU A 41 -2.16 2.39 19.30
N VAL A 42 -2.47 3.35 18.41
CA VAL A 42 -1.87 3.45 17.06
C VAL A 42 -0.37 3.81 17.12
N SER A 43 0.03 4.65 18.08
CA SER A 43 1.42 5.12 18.17
C SER A 43 2.43 4.03 18.56
N GLY A 44 1.98 2.84 18.94
CA GLY A 44 2.83 1.73 19.38
C GLY A 44 3.57 1.99 20.71
N LEU A 45 3.25 3.08 21.42
CA LEU A 45 3.79 3.44 22.73
C LEU A 45 3.32 2.50 23.85
N ASN A 46 2.70 1.39 23.49
CA ASN A 46 2.10 0.41 24.36
C ASN A 46 3.18 -0.47 25.01
N ASN A 47 3.76 -0.01 26.11
CA ASN A 47 4.63 -0.83 26.96
C ASN A 47 3.79 -1.63 27.98
N GLU A 48 4.40 -2.53 28.72
CA GLU A 48 3.79 -3.61 29.50
C GLU A 48 2.72 -3.20 30.55
N ALA A 49 2.59 -1.91 30.87
CA ALA A 49 1.56 -1.36 31.73
C ALA A 49 0.29 -1.01 30.96
N LYS A 50 -0.32 -1.98 30.29
CA LYS A 50 -1.53 -1.82 29.45
C LYS A 50 -2.72 -1.23 30.21
N LYS A 51 -2.80 0.09 30.32
CA LYS A 51 -3.94 0.75 30.94
C LYS A 51 -5.08 0.98 29.94
N TRP A 52 -4.76 1.27 28.68
CA TRP A 52 -5.74 1.51 27.63
C TRP A 52 -5.79 0.37 26.62
N SER A 53 -7.01 0.04 26.20
CA SER A 53 -7.30 -1.06 25.27
C SER A 53 -8.26 -0.62 24.19
N PHE A 54 -8.32 -1.34 23.08
CA PHE A 54 -9.33 -1.13 22.05
C PHE A 54 -10.75 -1.30 22.60
N ASP A 55 -10.97 -2.25 23.51
CA ASP A 55 -12.29 -2.45 24.13
C ASP A 55 -12.68 -1.26 25.03
N GLY A 56 -11.72 -0.66 25.73
CA GLY A 56 -11.93 0.57 26.47
C GLY A 56 -12.29 1.75 25.55
N ALA A 57 -11.57 1.91 24.44
CA ALA A 57 -11.88 2.93 23.45
C ALA A 57 -13.26 2.71 22.80
N LEU A 58 -13.61 1.43 22.50
CA LEU A 58 -14.95 1.07 21.99
C LEU A 58 -16.06 1.35 23.00
N SER A 59 -15.82 1.12 24.29
CA SER A 59 -16.79 1.46 25.33
C SER A 59 -17.08 2.96 25.35
N ASP A 60 -16.04 3.79 25.28
CA ASP A 60 -16.22 5.24 25.33
C ASP A 60 -16.92 5.76 24.09
N ILE A 61 -16.53 5.32 22.89
CA ILE A 61 -17.17 5.80 21.66
C ILE A 61 -18.65 5.40 21.59
N LYS A 62 -19.02 4.22 22.12
CA LYS A 62 -20.42 3.81 22.23
C LYS A 62 -21.22 4.67 23.19
N GLN A 63 -20.60 5.19 24.26
CA GLN A 63 -21.26 6.18 25.13
C GLN A 63 -21.51 7.50 24.38
N ALA A 64 -20.55 7.98 23.59
CA ALA A 64 -20.74 9.15 22.76
C ALA A 64 -21.90 8.97 21.77
N ILE A 65 -21.90 7.86 21.02
CA ILE A 65 -22.95 7.52 20.04
C ILE A 65 -24.35 7.39 20.71
N ALA A 66 -24.41 6.83 21.92
CA ALA A 66 -25.67 6.68 22.65
C ALA A 66 -26.28 8.02 23.08
N ILE A 67 -25.44 9.03 23.30
CA ILE A 67 -25.90 10.40 23.65
C ILE A 67 -26.27 11.15 22.37
N GLN A 68 -25.40 11.12 21.37
CA GLN A 68 -25.63 11.75 20.07
C GLN A 68 -25.03 10.91 18.94
N ASP A 69 -25.86 10.47 17.99
CA ASP A 69 -25.41 9.66 16.85
C ASP A 69 -24.85 10.55 15.73
N LEU A 70 -23.57 10.94 15.89
CA LEU A 70 -22.85 11.73 14.89
C LEU A 70 -22.01 10.83 13.99
N PRO A 71 -21.96 11.09 12.67
CA PRO A 71 -21.15 10.29 11.73
C PRO A 71 -19.68 10.20 12.10
N ILE A 72 -19.09 11.26 12.69
CA ILE A 72 -17.69 11.25 13.13
C ILE A 72 -17.43 10.28 14.28
N TYR A 73 -18.42 10.02 15.15
CA TYR A 73 -18.32 9.05 16.24
C TYR A 73 -18.38 7.63 15.68
N THR A 74 -19.33 7.38 14.78
CA THR A 74 -19.44 6.08 14.07
C THR A 74 -18.20 5.80 13.20
N GLN A 75 -17.58 6.82 12.60
CA GLN A 75 -16.32 6.65 11.89
C GLN A 75 -15.21 6.20 12.83
N LEU A 76 -15.03 6.84 13.98
CA LEU A 76 -14.02 6.44 14.96
C LEU A 76 -14.28 5.01 15.50
N GLU A 77 -15.55 4.63 15.70
CA GLU A 77 -15.92 3.25 16.04
C GLU A 77 -15.40 2.26 14.98
N GLY A 78 -15.62 2.57 13.69
CA GLY A 78 -15.10 1.78 12.57
C GLY A 78 -13.58 1.69 12.57
N ASP A 79 -12.88 2.81 12.79
CA ASP A 79 -11.41 2.86 12.83
C ASP A 79 -10.85 2.00 13.98
N ILE A 80 -11.50 1.99 15.14
CA ILE A 80 -11.11 1.15 16.28
C ILE A 80 -11.34 -0.33 15.95
N HIS A 81 -12.48 -0.69 15.36
CA HIS A 81 -12.75 -2.06 14.92
C HIS A 81 -11.75 -2.52 13.85
N TYR A 82 -11.39 -1.65 12.90
CA TYR A 82 -10.40 -1.97 11.87
C TYR A 82 -9.04 -2.32 12.46
N LEU A 83 -8.53 -1.51 13.40
CA LEU A 83 -7.26 -1.79 14.08
C LEU A 83 -7.31 -3.05 14.96
N LYS A 84 -8.49 -3.35 15.50
CA LYS A 84 -8.75 -4.59 16.24
C LYS A 84 -8.84 -5.82 15.33
N GLN A 85 -8.78 -5.62 14.00
CA GLN A 85 -8.97 -6.62 12.95
C GLN A 85 -10.39 -7.21 12.92
N ASP A 86 -11.37 -6.56 13.54
CA ASP A 86 -12.78 -6.88 13.45
C ASP A 86 -13.37 -6.16 12.22
N TYR A 87 -12.98 -6.64 11.02
CA TYR A 87 -13.31 -6.00 9.76
C TYR A 87 -14.80 -5.98 9.44
N ASN A 88 -15.57 -6.97 9.93
CA ASN A 88 -17.02 -6.99 9.75
C ASN A 88 -17.70 -5.85 10.50
N SER A 89 -17.32 -5.63 11.76
CA SER A 89 -17.85 -4.51 12.55
C SER A 89 -17.38 -3.17 12.01
N ALA A 90 -16.10 -3.07 11.58
CA ALA A 90 -15.57 -1.88 10.91
C ALA A 90 -16.37 -1.53 9.66
N LEU A 91 -16.62 -2.53 8.79
CA LEU A 91 -17.41 -2.34 7.57
C LEU A 91 -18.83 -1.86 7.86
N ALA A 92 -19.48 -2.41 8.89
CA ALA A 92 -20.82 -1.97 9.29
C ALA A 92 -20.84 -0.49 9.72
N SER A 93 -19.85 -0.06 10.50
CA SER A 93 -19.71 1.35 10.93
C SER A 93 -19.44 2.28 9.73
N TYR A 94 -18.52 1.92 8.83
CA TYR A 94 -18.23 2.74 7.65
C TYR A 94 -19.42 2.85 6.69
N LYS A 95 -20.15 1.76 6.45
CA LYS A 95 -21.40 1.78 5.65
C LYS A 95 -22.41 2.75 6.24
N LYS A 96 -22.65 2.70 7.55
CA LYS A 96 -23.55 3.63 8.25
C LYS A 96 -23.12 5.09 8.04
N VAL A 97 -21.81 5.39 8.11
CA VAL A 97 -21.28 6.74 7.83
C VAL A 97 -21.52 7.12 6.37
N ASN A 98 -21.26 6.23 5.42
CA ASN A 98 -21.37 6.49 3.98
C ASN A 98 -22.83 6.58 3.48
N GLU A 99 -23.79 6.05 4.22
CA GLU A 99 -25.23 6.25 3.99
C GLU A 99 -25.73 7.61 4.50
N SER A 100 -24.95 8.29 5.35
CA SER A 100 -25.26 9.63 5.82
C SER A 100 -24.95 10.69 4.75
N ASN A 101 -25.51 11.90 4.93
CA ASN A 101 -25.25 13.03 4.02
C ASN A 101 -23.82 13.60 4.10
N ILE A 102 -22.94 13.01 4.92
CA ILE A 102 -21.56 13.46 5.16
C ILE A 102 -20.57 12.42 4.59
N ARG A 103 -20.85 11.90 3.41
CA ARG A 103 -19.97 10.97 2.71
C ARG A 103 -18.73 11.69 2.20
N SER A 104 -17.54 11.32 2.70
CA SER A 104 -16.25 11.90 2.28
C SER A 104 -15.40 10.88 1.53
N ALA A 105 -14.42 11.37 0.75
CA ALA A 105 -13.43 10.49 0.11
C ALA A 105 -12.72 9.58 1.12
N SER A 106 -12.39 10.12 2.29
CA SER A 106 -11.71 9.36 3.36
C SER A 106 -12.55 8.20 3.89
N THR A 107 -13.85 8.43 4.17
CA THR A 107 -14.74 7.37 4.69
C THR A 107 -15.02 6.29 3.66
N ILE A 108 -15.20 6.68 2.38
CA ILE A 108 -15.35 5.72 1.27
C ILE A 108 -14.06 4.88 1.12
N PHE A 109 -12.90 5.53 1.25
CA PHE A 109 -11.61 4.87 1.16
C PHE A 109 -11.41 3.82 2.26
N THR A 110 -11.73 4.17 3.52
CA THR A 110 -11.62 3.20 4.62
C THR A 110 -12.59 2.03 4.47
N GLU A 111 -13.80 2.26 3.95
CA GLU A 111 -14.72 1.18 3.58
C GLU A 111 -14.10 0.26 2.51
N ALA A 112 -13.54 0.82 1.44
CA ALA A 112 -12.88 0.07 0.38
C ALA A 112 -11.70 -0.77 0.92
N LYS A 113 -10.84 -0.17 1.77
CA LYS A 113 -9.73 -0.88 2.42
C LYS A 113 -10.21 -2.01 3.32
N THR A 114 -11.34 -1.83 3.99
CA THR A 114 -11.93 -2.87 4.84
C THR A 114 -12.44 -4.05 4.00
N LEU A 115 -13.02 -3.79 2.83
CA LEU A 115 -13.42 -4.84 1.89
C LEU A 115 -12.21 -5.64 1.38
N GLU A 116 -11.07 -5.00 1.12
CA GLU A 116 -9.85 -5.71 0.76
C GLU A 116 -9.39 -6.67 1.88
N MET A 117 -9.44 -6.21 3.15
CA MET A 117 -9.10 -7.06 4.30
C MET A 117 -10.07 -8.24 4.48
N LEU A 118 -11.27 -8.17 3.90
CA LEU A 118 -12.27 -9.24 3.84
C LEU A 118 -12.15 -10.07 2.54
N GLU A 119 -11.05 -9.91 1.80
CA GLU A 119 -10.76 -10.64 0.56
C GLU A 119 -11.87 -10.47 -0.52
N THR A 120 -12.54 -9.32 -0.51
CA THR A 120 -13.57 -8.98 -1.50
C THR A 120 -12.93 -8.84 -2.89
N PRO A 121 -13.58 -9.32 -3.97
CA PRO A 121 -13.06 -9.18 -5.33
C PRO A 121 -12.73 -7.72 -5.70
N ALA A 122 -11.62 -7.52 -6.42
CA ALA A 122 -11.11 -6.20 -6.76
C ALA A 122 -12.14 -5.34 -7.55
N GLU A 123 -13.00 -5.97 -8.34
CA GLU A 123 -14.05 -5.30 -9.09
C GLU A 123 -15.09 -4.64 -8.18
N GLU A 124 -15.41 -5.24 -7.04
CA GLU A 124 -16.33 -4.67 -6.05
C GLU A 124 -15.67 -3.52 -5.29
N VAL A 125 -14.40 -3.69 -4.90
CA VAL A 125 -13.60 -2.63 -4.27
C VAL A 125 -13.47 -1.42 -5.18
N LEU A 126 -13.32 -1.62 -6.50
CA LEU A 126 -13.22 -0.54 -7.49
C LEU A 126 -14.45 0.36 -7.52
N VAL A 127 -15.65 -0.14 -7.26
CA VAL A 127 -16.86 0.69 -7.20
C VAL A 127 -16.72 1.78 -6.13
N LEU A 128 -16.18 1.43 -4.97
CA LEU A 128 -15.91 2.40 -3.90
C LEU A 128 -14.73 3.31 -4.25
N MET A 129 -13.67 2.77 -4.83
CA MET A 129 -12.50 3.58 -5.24
C MET A 129 -12.87 4.60 -6.32
N ASP A 130 -13.73 4.26 -7.29
CA ASP A 130 -14.25 5.19 -8.28
C ASP A 130 -15.12 6.27 -7.62
N SER A 131 -15.98 5.89 -6.65
CA SER A 131 -16.75 6.84 -5.86
C SER A 131 -15.88 7.77 -5.01
N CYS A 132 -14.77 7.25 -4.47
CA CYS A 132 -13.81 8.01 -3.69
C CYS A 132 -13.13 9.10 -4.55
N VAL A 133 -12.58 8.71 -5.69
CA VAL A 133 -11.91 9.66 -6.61
C VAL A 133 -12.90 10.65 -7.21
N ALA A 134 -14.16 10.27 -7.41
CA ALA A 134 -15.21 11.17 -7.89
C ALA A 134 -15.55 12.34 -6.94
N GLN A 135 -15.07 12.31 -5.68
CA GLN A 135 -15.19 13.44 -4.75
C GLN A 135 -14.25 14.61 -5.12
N PHE A 136 -13.27 14.39 -5.99
CA PHE A 136 -12.30 15.39 -6.41
C PHE A 136 -12.62 15.92 -7.81
N ASN A 137 -12.38 17.23 -8.00
CA ASN A 137 -12.54 17.86 -9.32
C ASN A 137 -11.27 17.71 -10.17
N LYS A 138 -11.45 17.61 -11.49
CA LYS A 138 -10.33 17.67 -12.44
C LYS A 138 -10.03 19.13 -12.85
N PRO A 139 -8.75 19.51 -13.07
CA PRO A 139 -7.55 18.71 -12.82
C PRO A 139 -7.39 18.43 -11.32
N TYR A 140 -6.95 17.22 -10.98
CA TYR A 140 -6.83 16.82 -9.60
C TYR A 140 -5.77 17.62 -8.84
N SER A 141 -6.06 17.97 -7.59
CA SER A 141 -5.09 18.51 -6.63
C SER A 141 -4.23 17.39 -6.03
N ALA A 142 -3.15 17.77 -5.35
CA ALA A 142 -2.29 16.82 -4.63
C ALA A 142 -3.04 15.95 -3.61
N ASP A 143 -4.16 16.45 -3.06
CA ASP A 143 -4.98 15.70 -2.09
C ASP A 143 -5.64 14.46 -2.71
N ALA A 144 -5.85 14.43 -4.03
CA ALA A 144 -6.37 13.27 -4.74
C ALA A 144 -5.32 12.17 -4.97
N ALA A 145 -4.03 12.51 -4.89
CA ALA A 145 -2.94 11.61 -5.27
C ALA A 145 -2.93 10.26 -4.53
N PRO A 146 -3.12 10.20 -3.19
CA PRO A 146 -3.16 8.90 -2.48
C PRO A 146 -4.28 8.00 -2.99
N TYR A 147 -5.44 8.56 -3.28
CA TYR A 147 -6.61 7.81 -3.77
C TYR A 147 -6.44 7.34 -5.22
N LEU A 148 -5.78 8.15 -6.06
CA LEU A 148 -5.43 7.76 -7.44
C LEU A 148 -4.43 6.60 -7.45
N ILE A 149 -3.38 6.66 -6.62
CA ILE A 149 -2.39 5.57 -6.50
C ILE A 149 -3.07 4.29 -6.05
N GLU A 150 -3.94 4.36 -5.05
CA GLU A 150 -4.60 3.18 -4.52
C GLU A 150 -5.61 2.61 -5.52
N ARG A 151 -6.37 3.45 -6.21
CA ARG A 151 -7.26 3.00 -7.29
C ARG A 151 -6.47 2.33 -8.42
N ALA A 152 -5.31 2.88 -8.78
CA ALA A 152 -4.44 2.25 -9.78
C ALA A 152 -3.97 0.86 -9.33
N ARG A 153 -3.60 0.68 -8.05
CA ARG A 153 -3.23 -0.62 -7.50
C ARG A 153 -4.38 -1.62 -7.60
N VAL A 154 -5.57 -1.26 -7.16
CA VAL A 154 -6.76 -2.13 -7.26
C VAL A 154 -7.11 -2.43 -8.73
N ARG A 155 -6.93 -1.46 -9.66
CA ARG A 155 -7.07 -1.68 -11.10
C ARG A 155 -6.07 -2.69 -11.65
N MET A 156 -4.84 -2.71 -11.12
CA MET A 156 -3.85 -3.74 -11.50
C MET A 156 -4.32 -5.14 -11.07
N GLU A 157 -4.84 -5.28 -9.85
CA GLU A 157 -5.40 -6.54 -9.35
C GLU A 157 -6.61 -7.01 -10.18
N ALA A 158 -7.48 -6.08 -10.58
CA ALA A 158 -8.60 -6.32 -11.50
C ALA A 158 -8.17 -6.48 -12.98
N LYS A 159 -6.86 -6.57 -13.27
CA LYS A 159 -6.30 -6.70 -14.63
C LYS A 159 -6.67 -5.54 -15.58
N GLN A 160 -6.91 -4.37 -15.04
CA GLN A 160 -7.25 -3.15 -15.78
C GLN A 160 -6.01 -2.24 -15.93
N ALA A 161 -4.87 -2.78 -16.34
CA ALA A 161 -3.57 -2.10 -16.37
C ALA A 161 -3.60 -0.76 -17.16
N ARG A 162 -4.37 -0.67 -18.26
CA ARG A 162 -4.50 0.59 -19.03
C ARG A 162 -5.14 1.70 -18.19
N ASN A 163 -6.16 1.36 -17.40
CA ASN A 163 -6.83 2.32 -16.52
C ASN A 163 -5.94 2.69 -15.34
N ALA A 164 -5.13 1.74 -14.83
CA ALA A 164 -4.13 2.03 -13.80
C ALA A 164 -3.09 3.05 -14.29
N VAL A 165 -2.60 2.92 -15.53
CA VAL A 165 -1.69 3.90 -16.12
C VAL A 165 -2.30 5.31 -16.15
N LEU A 166 -3.59 5.43 -16.49
CA LEU A 166 -4.27 6.73 -16.48
C LEU A 166 -4.32 7.35 -15.08
N ASP A 167 -4.59 6.54 -14.05
CA ASP A 167 -4.57 7.03 -12.66
C ASP A 167 -3.19 7.51 -12.24
N TYR A 168 -2.13 6.76 -12.59
CA TYR A 168 -0.76 7.19 -12.32
C TYR A 168 -0.39 8.47 -13.09
N ASP A 169 -0.85 8.64 -14.33
CA ASP A 169 -0.60 9.86 -15.10
C ASP A 169 -1.33 11.07 -14.47
N GLU A 170 -2.57 10.90 -14.03
CA GLU A 170 -3.33 11.93 -13.31
C GLU A 170 -2.67 12.27 -11.96
N CYS A 171 -2.21 11.25 -11.23
CA CYS A 171 -1.46 11.44 -9.98
C CYS A 171 -0.14 12.20 -10.22
N TYR A 172 0.63 11.82 -11.24
CA TYR A 172 1.87 12.50 -11.62
C TYR A 172 1.65 13.99 -11.92
N ALA A 173 0.58 14.29 -12.66
CA ALA A 173 0.20 15.67 -12.97
C ALA A 173 -0.25 16.43 -11.69
N ALA A 174 -1.05 15.81 -10.82
CA ALA A 174 -1.49 16.39 -9.56
C ALA A 174 -0.33 16.76 -8.61
N LEU A 175 0.74 15.95 -8.63
CA LEU A 175 1.95 16.16 -7.84
C LEU A 175 3.02 17.00 -8.58
N LEU A 176 2.72 17.54 -9.76
CA LEU A 176 3.64 18.29 -10.60
C LEU A 176 4.97 17.56 -10.88
N GLY A 177 4.91 16.24 -10.98
CA GLY A 177 6.07 15.38 -11.19
C GLY A 177 6.93 15.12 -9.94
N ASN A 178 6.55 15.63 -8.79
CA ASN A 178 7.28 15.40 -7.53
C ASN A 178 6.88 14.04 -6.93
N VAL A 179 7.48 12.98 -7.46
CA VAL A 179 7.23 11.59 -7.08
C VAL A 179 8.54 10.86 -6.81
N ASN A 180 8.47 9.77 -6.03
CA ASN A 180 9.64 8.96 -5.66
C ASN A 180 9.89 7.79 -6.64
N ASP A 181 10.96 7.04 -6.38
CA ASP A 181 11.35 5.83 -7.13
C ASP A 181 10.24 4.76 -7.13
N GLY A 182 9.59 4.53 -6.00
CA GLY A 182 8.47 3.59 -5.89
C GLY A 182 7.30 3.91 -6.80
N PHE A 183 6.98 5.20 -6.98
CA PHE A 183 5.94 5.63 -7.93
C PHE A 183 6.29 5.24 -9.37
N TYR A 184 7.52 5.51 -9.80
CA TYR A 184 7.97 5.14 -11.15
C TYR A 184 7.95 3.62 -11.34
N ASN A 185 8.33 2.84 -10.32
CA ASN A 185 8.23 1.39 -10.37
C ASN A 185 6.78 0.92 -10.57
N LEU A 186 5.83 1.43 -9.80
CA LEU A 186 4.42 1.06 -9.90
C LEU A 186 3.82 1.43 -11.27
N ARG A 187 4.11 2.65 -11.78
CA ARG A 187 3.66 3.06 -13.10
C ARG A 187 4.33 2.24 -14.20
N GLY A 188 5.62 1.94 -14.06
CA GLY A 188 6.36 1.07 -14.97
C GLY A 188 5.74 -0.33 -15.08
N GLN A 189 5.34 -0.93 -13.97
CA GLN A 189 4.63 -2.22 -13.94
C GLN A 189 3.27 -2.13 -14.67
N ALA A 190 2.49 -1.09 -14.43
CA ALA A 190 1.24 -0.88 -15.14
C ALA A 190 1.45 -0.66 -16.65
N CYS A 191 2.49 0.07 -17.04
CA CYS A 191 2.90 0.25 -18.43
C CYS A 191 3.33 -1.07 -19.08
N LEU A 192 4.09 -1.91 -18.37
CA LEU A 192 4.50 -3.24 -18.83
C LEU A 192 3.27 -4.14 -19.09
N GLU A 193 2.37 -4.26 -18.12
CA GLU A 193 1.15 -5.06 -18.21
C GLU A 193 0.22 -4.57 -19.34
N SER A 194 0.14 -3.25 -19.54
CA SER A 194 -0.63 -2.64 -20.64
C SER A 194 0.11 -2.65 -21.99
N LYS A 195 1.30 -3.25 -22.06
CA LYS A 195 2.20 -3.35 -23.24
C LYS A 195 2.73 -2.02 -23.74
N GLN A 196 2.79 -1.00 -22.89
CA GLN A 196 3.42 0.29 -23.18
C GLN A 196 4.92 0.22 -22.86
N TYR A 197 5.64 -0.67 -23.55
CA TYR A 197 7.01 -1.08 -23.19
C TYR A 197 8.00 0.08 -23.13
N GLN A 198 7.93 1.07 -24.03
CA GLN A 198 8.86 2.20 -23.98
C GLN A 198 8.67 3.02 -22.70
N ARG A 199 7.42 3.27 -22.30
CA ARG A 199 7.14 3.98 -21.05
C ARG A 199 7.61 3.18 -19.83
N ALA A 200 7.44 1.86 -19.85
CA ALA A 200 7.95 1.00 -18.78
C ALA A 200 9.47 1.08 -18.66
N LEU A 201 10.21 1.06 -19.81
CA LEU A 201 11.67 1.25 -19.82
C LEU A 201 12.08 2.59 -19.21
N ASP A 202 11.39 3.66 -19.59
CA ASP A 202 11.68 5.02 -19.11
C ASP A 202 11.41 5.11 -17.58
N ASP A 203 10.31 4.56 -17.12
CA ASP A 203 9.92 4.56 -15.69
C ASP A 203 10.90 3.73 -14.84
N PHE A 204 11.22 2.50 -15.22
CA PHE A 204 12.18 1.68 -14.46
C PHE A 204 13.59 2.28 -14.48
N THR A 205 13.98 2.90 -15.58
CA THR A 205 15.26 3.64 -15.64
C THR A 205 15.25 4.79 -14.64
N LYS A 206 14.13 5.53 -14.56
CA LYS A 206 13.99 6.63 -13.60
C LYS A 206 13.97 6.15 -12.16
N ALA A 207 13.33 5.01 -11.87
CA ALA A 207 13.36 4.38 -10.55
C ALA A 207 14.80 4.04 -10.13
N ILE A 208 15.61 3.45 -11.04
CA ILE A 208 17.03 3.14 -10.78
C ILE A 208 17.85 4.41 -10.55
N GLU A 209 17.61 5.49 -11.32
CA GLU A 209 18.31 6.77 -11.11
C GLU A 209 18.07 7.35 -9.71
N LEU A 210 16.84 7.23 -9.20
CA LEU A 210 16.44 7.74 -7.89
C LEU A 210 16.92 6.84 -6.75
N ASN A 211 16.88 5.53 -6.94
CA ASN A 211 17.31 4.54 -5.94
C ASN A 211 18.14 3.41 -6.59
N PRO A 212 19.41 3.63 -6.84
CA PRO A 212 20.26 2.67 -7.55
C PRO A 212 20.61 1.41 -6.74
N ARG A 213 20.19 1.31 -5.48
CA ARG A 213 20.44 0.11 -4.64
C ARG A 213 19.28 -0.87 -4.64
N GLU A 214 18.13 -0.50 -5.16
CA GLU A 214 16.96 -1.39 -5.21
C GLU A 214 17.09 -2.34 -6.41
N LEU A 215 17.42 -3.60 -6.12
CA LEU A 215 17.75 -4.61 -7.15
C LEU A 215 16.54 -5.00 -7.98
N THR A 216 15.33 -4.91 -7.44
CA THR A 216 14.09 -5.25 -8.15
C THR A 216 13.89 -4.38 -9.39
N TYR A 217 14.30 -3.12 -9.36
CA TYR A 217 14.17 -2.23 -10.53
C TYR A 217 15.04 -2.67 -11.71
N TYR A 218 16.23 -3.26 -11.44
CA TYR A 218 17.07 -3.84 -12.49
C TYR A 218 16.43 -5.08 -13.10
N SER A 219 15.79 -5.92 -12.29
CA SER A 219 15.06 -7.10 -12.76
C SER A 219 13.87 -6.69 -13.63
N GLU A 220 13.09 -5.71 -13.21
CA GLU A 220 11.95 -5.20 -13.98
C GLU A 220 12.43 -4.58 -15.32
N LEU A 221 13.46 -3.73 -15.29
CA LEU A 221 14.04 -3.14 -16.51
C LEU A 221 14.56 -4.22 -17.46
N ALA A 222 15.25 -5.22 -16.94
CA ALA A 222 15.75 -6.35 -17.74
C ALA A 222 14.60 -7.17 -18.32
N TYR A 223 13.54 -7.40 -17.53
CA TYR A 223 12.37 -8.13 -18.03
C TYR A 223 11.71 -7.40 -19.20
N VAL A 224 11.52 -6.08 -19.12
CA VAL A 224 10.98 -5.30 -20.26
C VAL A 224 11.90 -5.38 -21.46
N ASN A 225 13.23 -5.26 -21.27
CA ASN A 225 14.19 -5.39 -22.37
C ASN A 225 14.08 -6.77 -23.07
N MET A 226 13.98 -7.85 -22.31
CA MET A 226 13.74 -9.19 -22.87
C MET A 226 12.40 -9.28 -23.62
N ARG A 227 11.34 -8.64 -23.11
CA ARG A 227 10.02 -8.62 -23.77
C ARG A 227 10.02 -7.92 -25.12
N VAL A 228 10.93 -6.97 -25.34
CA VAL A 228 11.10 -6.26 -26.61
C VAL A 228 12.27 -6.78 -27.45
N GLY A 229 12.88 -7.92 -27.04
CA GLY A 229 13.96 -8.60 -27.78
C GLY A 229 15.34 -7.98 -27.57
N ARG A 230 15.52 -7.04 -26.64
CA ARG A 230 16.80 -6.42 -26.29
C ARG A 230 17.53 -7.24 -25.23
N ASN A 231 17.84 -8.50 -25.56
CA ASN A 231 18.36 -9.46 -24.57
C ASN A 231 19.77 -9.10 -24.08
N GLN A 232 20.59 -8.49 -24.92
CA GLN A 232 21.94 -8.07 -24.52
C GLN A 232 21.86 -6.91 -23.51
N GLU A 233 20.99 -5.94 -23.75
CA GLU A 233 20.75 -4.83 -22.83
C GLU A 233 20.20 -5.32 -21.49
N ALA A 234 19.35 -6.37 -21.48
CA ALA A 234 18.88 -7.00 -20.25
C ALA A 234 20.04 -7.58 -19.44
N ILE A 235 20.96 -8.32 -20.11
CA ILE A 235 22.16 -8.87 -19.47
C ILE A 235 23.02 -7.75 -18.87
N ASP A 236 23.23 -6.67 -19.63
CA ASP A 236 24.07 -5.54 -19.19
C ASP A 236 23.48 -4.83 -17.98
N VAL A 237 22.16 -4.67 -17.93
CA VAL A 237 21.43 -4.11 -16.78
C VAL A 237 21.59 -5.01 -15.55
N LEU A 238 21.37 -6.32 -15.71
CA LEU A 238 21.49 -7.28 -14.59
C LEU A 238 22.93 -7.42 -14.10
N LYS A 239 23.93 -7.33 -14.97
CA LYS A 239 25.32 -7.27 -14.54
C LYS A 239 25.64 -6.05 -13.67
N LYS A 240 24.88 -4.95 -13.80
CA LYS A 240 25.01 -3.80 -12.87
C LYS A 240 24.45 -4.16 -11.51
N SER A 241 23.30 -4.84 -11.43
CA SER A 241 22.74 -5.28 -10.13
C SER A 241 23.70 -6.25 -9.40
N LEU A 242 24.36 -7.16 -10.13
CA LEU A 242 25.35 -8.07 -9.53
C LEU A 242 26.64 -7.38 -9.03
N LYS A 243 26.93 -6.15 -9.46
CA LYS A 243 28.00 -5.33 -8.88
C LYS A 243 27.57 -4.69 -7.55
N ILE A 244 26.27 -4.54 -7.32
CA ILE A 244 25.72 -4.00 -6.07
C ILE A 244 25.61 -5.14 -5.05
N ASP A 245 25.09 -6.28 -5.48
CA ASP A 245 25.00 -7.51 -4.68
C ASP A 245 25.40 -8.72 -5.53
N ALA A 246 26.56 -9.29 -5.23
CA ALA A 246 27.09 -10.47 -5.92
C ALA A 246 26.33 -11.76 -5.58
N GLU A 247 25.48 -11.76 -4.55
CA GLU A 247 24.66 -12.91 -4.14
C GLU A 247 23.22 -12.81 -4.63
N TYR A 248 22.90 -11.82 -5.48
CA TYR A 248 21.56 -11.65 -6.04
C TYR A 248 21.18 -12.79 -6.98
N ALA A 249 20.66 -13.88 -6.42
CA ALA A 249 20.33 -15.13 -7.14
C ALA A 249 19.36 -14.91 -8.31
N GLU A 250 18.33 -14.06 -8.14
CA GLU A 250 17.39 -13.72 -9.21
C GLU A 250 18.08 -13.04 -10.40
N GLY A 251 19.05 -12.18 -10.14
CA GLY A 251 19.87 -11.55 -11.19
C GLY A 251 20.57 -12.58 -12.08
N TYR A 252 21.19 -13.58 -11.46
CA TYR A 252 21.81 -14.69 -12.21
C TYR A 252 20.77 -15.48 -12.99
N ARG A 253 19.63 -15.83 -12.40
CA ARG A 253 18.55 -16.53 -13.10
C ARG A 253 18.08 -15.77 -14.34
N LEU A 254 17.82 -14.48 -14.22
CA LEU A 254 17.33 -13.66 -15.32
C LEU A 254 18.39 -13.46 -16.42
N ILE A 255 19.69 -13.38 -16.09
CA ILE A 255 20.77 -13.40 -17.09
C ILE A 255 20.74 -14.72 -17.86
N GLY A 256 20.60 -15.85 -17.17
CA GLY A 256 20.49 -17.16 -17.82
C GLY A 256 19.28 -17.22 -18.77
N VAL A 257 18.12 -16.66 -18.37
CA VAL A 257 16.95 -16.58 -19.26
C VAL A 257 17.24 -15.71 -20.49
N ALA A 258 17.91 -14.58 -20.34
CA ALA A 258 18.28 -13.73 -21.46
C ALA A 258 19.24 -14.44 -22.44
N TYR A 259 20.21 -15.22 -21.94
CA TYR A 259 21.08 -16.04 -22.77
C TYR A 259 20.33 -17.16 -23.52
N LEU A 260 19.31 -17.78 -22.89
CA LEU A 260 18.43 -18.72 -23.61
C LEU A 260 17.71 -18.04 -24.79
N GLN A 261 17.24 -16.85 -24.62
CA GLN A 261 16.60 -16.09 -25.72
C GLN A 261 17.59 -15.76 -26.85
N LEU A 262 18.88 -15.61 -26.52
CA LEU A 262 19.95 -15.45 -27.48
C LEU A 262 20.41 -16.79 -28.09
N LYS A 263 19.83 -17.93 -27.68
CA LYS A 263 20.20 -19.30 -28.06
C LYS A 263 21.62 -19.70 -27.63
N GLN A 264 22.12 -19.08 -26.56
CA GLN A 264 23.43 -19.33 -25.96
C GLN A 264 23.24 -20.22 -24.72
N ASN A 265 22.98 -21.51 -24.96
CA ASN A 265 22.59 -22.44 -23.89
C ASN A 265 23.73 -22.72 -22.90
N ALA A 266 25.00 -22.73 -23.36
CA ALA A 266 26.12 -22.97 -22.45
C ALA A 266 26.26 -21.88 -21.42
N GLU A 267 26.23 -20.62 -21.85
CA GLU A 267 26.27 -19.44 -20.97
C GLU A 267 25.03 -19.40 -20.05
N ALA A 268 23.86 -19.72 -20.59
CA ALA A 268 22.64 -19.79 -19.77
C ALA A 268 22.81 -20.78 -18.61
N CYS A 269 23.39 -21.94 -18.86
CA CYS A 269 23.61 -22.98 -17.86
C CYS A 269 24.61 -22.57 -16.78
N GLU A 270 25.66 -21.83 -17.13
CA GLU A 270 26.60 -21.29 -16.15
C GLU A 270 25.87 -20.35 -15.15
N TYR A 271 25.03 -19.46 -15.66
CA TYR A 271 24.26 -18.53 -14.84
C TYR A 271 23.16 -19.22 -14.02
N PHE A 272 22.48 -20.26 -14.57
CA PHE A 272 21.48 -21.02 -13.79
C PHE A 272 22.13 -21.81 -12.67
N ASN A 273 23.28 -22.45 -12.90
CA ASN A 273 24.02 -23.15 -11.86
C ASN A 273 24.42 -22.18 -10.74
N LYS A 274 24.87 -20.98 -11.09
CA LYS A 274 25.19 -19.95 -10.09
C LYS A 274 23.99 -19.52 -9.28
N ALA A 275 22.82 -19.29 -9.92
CA ALA A 275 21.58 -19.00 -9.23
C ALA A 275 21.17 -20.12 -8.26
N LYS A 276 21.33 -21.37 -8.68
CA LYS A 276 21.07 -22.56 -7.84
C LYS A 276 22.00 -22.63 -6.64
N GLU A 277 23.29 -22.37 -6.81
CA GLU A 277 24.28 -22.32 -5.71
C GLU A 277 23.88 -21.25 -4.67
N LEU A 278 23.26 -20.17 -5.11
CA LEU A 278 22.74 -19.08 -4.26
C LEU A 278 21.32 -19.33 -3.73
N GLY A 279 20.76 -20.53 -3.97
CA GLY A 279 19.50 -20.97 -3.36
C GLY A 279 18.23 -20.67 -4.19
N ASP A 280 18.34 -20.20 -5.44
CA ASP A 280 17.17 -20.04 -6.31
C ASP A 280 16.71 -21.40 -6.86
N THR A 281 15.63 -21.94 -6.30
CA THR A 281 15.03 -23.22 -6.74
C THR A 281 14.21 -23.09 -8.02
N ASN A 282 13.89 -21.87 -8.47
CA ASN A 282 13.14 -21.65 -9.71
C ASN A 282 13.94 -22.01 -10.97
N VAL A 283 15.26 -22.26 -10.84
CA VAL A 283 16.12 -22.66 -11.95
C VAL A 283 16.16 -24.18 -12.19
N ASP A 284 15.67 -25.01 -11.28
CA ASP A 284 15.82 -26.48 -11.37
C ASP A 284 15.21 -27.03 -12.67
N THR A 285 14.00 -26.62 -13.01
CA THR A 285 13.34 -27.03 -14.26
C THR A 285 14.06 -26.52 -15.52
N LEU A 286 14.69 -25.36 -15.44
CA LEU A 286 15.46 -24.77 -16.54
C LEU A 286 16.76 -25.56 -16.76
N ILE A 287 17.45 -25.90 -15.67
CA ILE A 287 18.66 -26.72 -15.72
C ILE A 287 18.37 -28.13 -16.30
N GLU A 288 17.31 -28.78 -15.80
CA GLU A 288 16.90 -30.10 -16.31
C GLU A 288 16.59 -30.10 -17.81
N LYS A 289 16.00 -28.99 -18.28
CA LYS A 289 15.56 -28.88 -19.68
C LYS A 289 16.66 -28.46 -20.63
N TYR A 290 17.55 -27.57 -20.25
CA TYR A 290 18.47 -26.87 -21.15
C TYR A 290 19.95 -27.18 -20.90
N CYS A 291 20.31 -27.74 -19.74
CA CYS A 291 21.69 -27.92 -19.31
C CYS A 291 22.14 -29.43 -19.33
N LYS A 292 21.71 -30.17 -20.33
CA LYS A 292 22.09 -31.58 -20.53
C LYS A 292 23.32 -31.68 -21.38
#